data_5ca8414931cef749989c3b36b6741455
#
_entry.id   5ca8414931cef749989c3b36b6741455
#
_cell.length_a   1.000
_cell.length_b   1.000
_cell.length_c   1.000
_cell.angle_alpha   90.00
_cell.angle_beta   90.00
_cell.angle_gamma   90.00
#
_symmetry.space_group_name_H-M   'P 1'
#
loop_
_entity.id
_entity.type
_entity.pdbx_description
1 polymer ?
#
loop_
_entity_poly.entity_id
_entity_poly.type
_entity_poly.pdbx_seq_one_letter_code
_entity_poly.pdbx_strand_id
1 'polypeptide(L)'
;MLKHLRSVGAFLFLASMSGGVANATPVESVTGVENIQQNETATGVVKDALGETVIGASVVVKGTTNGTITDFDGNFSISGVKKGDIIQISFVGYQTQEIAWNGTPLSVILKDDTQALEEVVVLGYGSQKNVNVTGAVAMV
;
A
#
# COMPACT_ATOMS: atom_id res chain seq x y z
N MET A 1 -23.23 -1.78 -32.72
CA MET A 1 -23.77 -2.06 -32.21
C MET A 1 -24.93 -2.03 -31.35
N LEU A 2 -25.95 -1.74 -31.81
CA LEU A 2 -27.05 -1.52 -31.17
C LEU A 2 -27.99 -2.55 -31.13
N LYS A 3 -27.67 -3.64 -31.60
CA LYS A 3 -28.54 -4.64 -31.79
C LYS A 3 -29.06 -5.20 -30.60
N HIS A 4 -28.44 -5.09 -29.55
CA HIS A 4 -28.89 -5.75 -28.45
C HIS A 4 -30.05 -5.09 -27.83
N LEU A 5 -30.35 -4.01 -28.29
CA LEU A 5 -31.33 -3.41 -27.67
C LEU A 5 -32.62 -3.89 -27.85
N ARG A 6 -32.78 -4.62 -28.78
CA ARG A 6 -34.01 -4.96 -29.11
C ARG A 6 -34.64 -5.93 -28.37
N SER A 7 -33.98 -6.63 -27.72
CA SER A 7 -34.59 -7.75 -27.13
C SER A 7 -35.43 -7.41 -25.97
N VAL A 8 -35.37 -6.23 -25.60
CA VAL A 8 -36.02 -5.97 -24.46
C VAL A 8 -37.46 -5.78 -24.58
N GLY A 9 -37.86 -5.56 -25.70
CA GLY A 9 -39.17 -5.19 -25.80
C GLY A 9 -40.19 -6.15 -25.67
N ALA A 10 -39.85 -7.28 -25.44
CA ALA A 10 -40.83 -8.21 -25.71
C ALA A 10 -41.58 -8.74 -24.57
N PHE A 11 -41.48 -8.18 -23.52
CA PHE A 11 -42.17 -8.76 -22.53
C PHE A 11 -43.37 -8.16 -22.15
N LEU A 12 -44.22 -8.28 -22.96
CA LEU A 12 -45.44 -7.99 -22.60
C LEU A 12 -46.02 -9.08 -21.90
N PHE A 13 -46.00 -9.07 -20.71
CA PHE A 13 -46.58 -10.01 -19.99
C PHE A 13 -47.90 -9.69 -19.66
N LEU A 14 -48.69 -10.26 -20.26
CA LEU A 14 -49.98 -10.29 -19.89
C LEU A 14 -50.12 -11.16 -18.78
N ALA A 15 -49.97 -10.70 -17.73
CA ALA A 15 -50.25 -11.46 -16.63
C ALA A 15 -51.73 -11.42 -16.42
N SER A 16 -52.27 -12.41 -16.63
CA SER A 16 -53.60 -12.53 -16.31
C SER A 16 -53.70 -12.61 -14.83
N MET A 17 -54.40 -11.82 -14.32
CA MET A 17 -54.62 -11.76 -13.09
C MET A 17 -55.55 -12.62 -12.57
N SER A 18 -55.23 -13.38 -11.78
CA SER A 18 -56.14 -13.98 -10.98
C SER A 18 -55.86 -13.47 -9.60
N GLY A 19 -56.81 -13.01 -9.07
CA GLY A 19 -56.74 -12.30 -7.90
C GLY A 19 -56.16 -13.03 -6.76
N GLY A 20 -55.09 -12.71 -6.42
CA GLY A 20 -54.51 -13.16 -5.22
C GLY A 20 -53.91 -11.94 -4.60
N VAL A 21 -54.29 -11.71 -3.44
CA VAL A 21 -53.69 -10.64 -2.76
C VAL A 21 -52.38 -11.06 -2.38
N ALA A 22 -51.49 -10.82 -3.19
CA ALA A 22 -50.14 -11.06 -2.81
C ALA A 22 -49.67 -9.78 -2.18
N ASN A 23 -49.51 -9.85 -0.96
CA ASN A 23 -48.74 -8.84 -0.32
C ASN A 23 -47.35 -9.07 -0.73
N ALA A 24 -47.04 -8.73 -1.88
CA ALA A 24 -45.68 -8.67 -2.25
C ALA A 24 -45.17 -7.40 -1.65
N THR A 25 -44.55 -7.51 -0.57
CA THR A 25 -43.73 -6.44 -0.14
C THR A 25 -42.68 -6.31 -1.22
N PRO A 26 -42.48 -5.16 -1.75
CA PRO A 26 -41.36 -5.01 -2.64
C PRO A 26 -40.15 -5.27 -1.81
N VAL A 27 -39.53 -6.33 -2.14
CA VAL A 27 -38.18 -6.48 -1.68
C VAL A 27 -37.48 -5.39 -2.43
N GLU A 28 -37.25 -4.32 -1.76
CA GLU A 28 -36.31 -3.40 -2.27
C GLU A 28 -35.07 -4.19 -2.38
N SER A 29 -34.78 -4.53 -3.56
CA SER A 29 -33.42 -4.95 -3.79
C SER A 29 -32.59 -3.74 -3.55
N VAL A 30 -32.14 -3.66 -2.39
CA VAL A 30 -31.07 -2.79 -2.09
C VAL A 30 -29.94 -3.34 -2.91
N THR A 31 -29.80 -2.85 -4.07
CA THR A 31 -28.55 -2.98 -4.74
C THR A 31 -27.66 -1.97 -4.05
N GLY A 32 -27.37 -2.29 -2.85
CA GLY A 32 -26.18 -1.76 -2.32
C GLY A 32 -25.11 -2.36 -3.17
N VAL A 33 -24.57 -1.60 -4.01
CA VAL A 33 -23.31 -1.94 -4.54
C VAL A 33 -22.42 -1.77 -3.35
N GLU A 34 -22.38 -2.83 -2.58
CA GLU A 34 -21.29 -2.91 -1.66
C GLU A 34 -20.10 -2.97 -2.56
N ASN A 35 -19.40 -1.90 -2.57
CA ASN A 35 -18.04 -1.97 -3.00
C ASN A 35 -17.40 -2.92 -2.02
N ILE A 36 -17.45 -4.16 -2.39
CA ILE A 36 -16.65 -5.12 -1.70
C ILE A 36 -15.25 -4.69 -2.07
N GLN A 37 -14.69 -3.92 -1.19
CA GLN A 37 -13.29 -3.61 -1.31
C GLN A 37 -12.60 -4.94 -1.12
N GLN A 38 -12.26 -5.53 -2.22
CA GLN A 38 -11.53 -6.77 -2.17
C GLN A 38 -10.17 -6.44 -1.61
N ASN A 39 -10.00 -6.84 -0.37
CA ASN A 39 -8.69 -6.77 0.22
C ASN A 39 -7.87 -7.85 -0.47
N GLU A 40 -6.90 -7.42 -1.19
CA GLU A 40 -6.04 -8.32 -1.92
C GLU A 40 -4.75 -8.55 -1.15
N THR A 41 -3.93 -9.44 -1.63
CA THR A 41 -2.62 -9.69 -1.04
C THR A 41 -1.56 -9.12 -1.96
N ALA A 42 -0.79 -8.20 -1.45
CA ALA A 42 0.33 -7.64 -2.17
C ALA A 42 1.56 -8.48 -1.91
N THR A 43 2.25 -8.85 -2.95
CA THR A 43 3.48 -9.64 -2.85
C THR A 43 4.60 -8.91 -3.55
N GLY A 44 5.81 -9.27 -3.24
CA GLY A 44 6.96 -8.67 -3.90
C GLY A 44 8.27 -9.20 -3.36
N VAL A 45 9.34 -8.67 -3.93
CA VAL A 45 10.69 -9.02 -3.52
C VAL A 45 11.46 -7.72 -3.29
N VAL A 46 12.28 -7.69 -2.27
CA VAL A 46 13.10 -6.54 -1.91
C VAL A 46 14.55 -6.90 -2.08
N LYS A 47 15.26 -6.08 -2.85
CA LYS A 47 16.69 -6.24 -3.10
C LYS A 47 17.40 -4.92 -2.86
N ASP A 48 18.70 -4.98 -2.72
CA ASP A 48 19.51 -3.77 -2.64
C ASP A 48 20.02 -3.37 -4.02
N ALA A 49 20.81 -2.32 -4.07
CA ALA A 49 21.35 -1.82 -5.32
C ALA A 49 22.35 -2.79 -5.95
N LEU A 50 22.86 -3.74 -5.21
CA LEU A 50 23.79 -4.75 -5.72
C LEU A 50 23.04 -5.98 -6.23
N GLY A 51 21.75 -6.04 -6.03
CA GLY A 51 20.95 -7.18 -6.45
C GLY A 51 20.81 -8.27 -5.41
N GLU A 52 21.31 -8.02 -4.20
CA GLU A 52 21.17 -8.99 -3.12
C GLU A 52 19.84 -8.82 -2.43
N THR A 53 19.31 -9.91 -1.93
CA THR A 53 18.01 -9.86 -1.25
C THR A 53 18.15 -9.25 0.13
N VAL A 54 17.20 -8.41 0.49
CA VAL A 54 17.20 -7.76 1.80
C VAL A 54 16.28 -8.54 2.72
N ILE A 55 16.87 -9.14 3.73
CA ILE A 55 16.17 -9.99 4.69
C ILE A 55 15.76 -9.15 5.88
N GLY A 56 14.51 -9.30 6.30
CA GLY A 56 14.05 -8.60 7.49
C GLY A 56 13.63 -7.14 7.26
N ALA A 57 13.51 -6.74 6.01
CA ALA A 57 13.01 -5.40 5.70
C ALA A 57 11.56 -5.25 6.14
N SER A 58 11.23 -4.10 6.69
CA SER A 58 9.87 -3.81 7.13
C SER A 58 9.04 -3.37 5.95
N VAL A 59 7.89 -3.99 5.77
CA VAL A 59 6.94 -3.67 4.70
C VAL A 59 5.61 -3.34 5.35
N VAL A 60 5.15 -2.12 5.19
CA VAL A 60 3.95 -1.64 5.88
C VAL A 60 3.05 -0.91 4.91
N VAL A 61 1.76 -1.04 5.05
CA VAL A 61 0.81 -0.23 4.30
C VAL A 61 0.75 1.13 5.00
N LYS A 62 1.15 2.18 4.30
CA LYS A 62 1.27 3.52 4.87
C LYS A 62 -0.06 3.98 5.45
N GLY A 63 0.00 4.53 6.63
CA GLY A 63 -1.21 5.01 7.31
C GLY A 63 -1.95 3.92 8.08
N THR A 64 -1.45 2.71 8.11
CA THR A 64 -2.05 1.61 8.87
C THR A 64 -1.01 0.91 9.72
N THR A 65 -1.47 -0.03 10.53
CA THR A 65 -0.56 -0.88 11.30
C THR A 65 -0.35 -2.22 10.60
N ASN A 66 -0.88 -2.38 9.41
CA ASN A 66 -0.76 -3.62 8.66
C ASN A 66 0.62 -3.72 8.02
N GLY A 67 1.41 -4.67 8.44
CA GLY A 67 2.77 -4.81 7.97
C GLY A 67 3.31 -6.22 8.09
N THR A 68 4.43 -6.45 7.44
CA THR A 68 5.15 -7.71 7.45
C THR A 68 6.65 -7.43 7.30
N ILE A 69 7.44 -8.48 7.31
CA ILE A 69 8.88 -8.37 7.05
C ILE A 69 9.26 -9.31 5.92
N THR A 70 10.35 -9.02 5.24
CA THR A 70 10.84 -9.90 4.17
C THR A 70 11.50 -11.15 4.73
N ASP A 71 11.39 -12.24 3.99
CA ASP A 71 11.97 -13.53 4.35
C ASP A 71 13.42 -13.66 3.84
N PHE A 72 13.96 -14.87 3.93
CA PHE A 72 15.34 -15.11 3.53
C PHE A 72 15.62 -14.88 2.06
N ASP A 73 14.59 -14.94 1.24
CA ASP A 73 14.72 -14.68 -0.19
C ASP A 73 14.35 -13.25 -0.54
N GLY A 74 14.09 -12.43 0.46
CA GLY A 74 13.67 -11.06 0.25
C GLY A 74 12.21 -10.91 -0.17
N ASN A 75 11.45 -11.99 -0.13
CA ASN A 75 10.04 -11.95 -0.52
C ASN A 75 9.18 -11.45 0.62
N PHE A 76 8.11 -10.79 0.29
CA PHE A 76 7.09 -10.40 1.26
C PHE A 76 5.69 -10.67 0.73
N SER A 77 4.77 -10.83 1.65
CA SER A 77 3.36 -10.99 1.33
C SER A 77 2.57 -10.29 2.42
N ILE A 78 1.76 -9.33 2.01
CA ILE A 78 0.96 -8.55 2.94
C ILE A 78 -0.49 -8.56 2.48
N SER A 79 -1.38 -9.01 3.33
CA SER A 79 -2.79 -9.11 3.00
C SER A 79 -3.54 -7.87 3.44
N GLY A 80 -4.75 -7.70 2.96
CA GLY A 80 -5.55 -6.55 3.35
C GLY A 80 -5.16 -5.26 2.66
N VAL A 81 -4.58 -5.36 1.48
CA VAL A 81 -4.13 -4.21 0.72
C VAL A 81 -5.12 -3.94 -0.41
N LYS A 82 -5.31 -2.68 -0.74
CA LYS A 82 -6.17 -2.27 -1.83
C LYS A 82 -5.34 -1.63 -2.91
N LYS A 83 -5.82 -1.70 -4.14
CA LYS A 83 -5.15 -1.01 -5.23
C LYS A 83 -5.12 0.49 -4.95
N GLY A 84 -3.97 1.08 -5.08
CA GLY A 84 -3.75 2.49 -4.77
C GLY A 84 -3.14 2.73 -3.39
N ASP A 85 -3.10 1.72 -2.54
CA ASP A 85 -2.46 1.87 -1.24
C ASP A 85 -0.95 2.03 -1.43
N ILE A 86 -0.36 2.82 -0.57
CA ILE A 86 1.08 3.03 -0.58
C ILE A 86 1.73 2.00 0.33
N ILE A 87 2.64 1.23 -0.23
CA ILE A 87 3.42 0.28 0.54
C ILE A 87 4.77 0.92 0.83
N GLN A 88 5.09 1.02 2.09
CA GLN A 88 6.32 1.61 2.55
C GLN A 88 7.28 0.51 2.96
N ILE A 89 8.46 0.49 2.40
CA ILE A 89 9.48 -0.49 2.67
C ILE A 89 10.68 0.21 3.27
N SER A 90 11.16 -0.29 4.39
CA SER A 90 12.29 0.30 5.09
C SER A 90 13.18 -0.75 5.71
N PHE A 91 14.46 -0.43 5.81
CA PHE A 91 15.43 -1.30 6.48
C PHE A 91 16.59 -0.43 6.97
N VAL A 92 17.26 -0.90 8.01
CA VAL A 92 18.36 -0.15 8.60
C VAL A 92 19.48 0.01 7.59
N GLY A 93 19.95 1.22 7.41
CA GLY A 93 21.02 1.52 6.45
C GLY A 93 20.55 1.79 5.04
N TYR A 94 19.25 1.77 4.79
CA TYR A 94 18.69 2.02 3.48
C TYR A 94 17.65 3.11 3.53
N GLN A 95 17.47 3.77 2.41
CA GLN A 95 16.44 4.78 2.28
C GLN A 95 15.07 4.14 2.20
N THR A 96 14.11 4.71 2.87
CA THR A 96 12.73 4.23 2.84
C THR A 96 12.14 4.45 1.46
N GLN A 97 11.50 3.42 0.92
CA GLN A 97 10.82 3.49 -0.38
C GLN A 97 9.32 3.44 -0.18
N GLU A 98 8.60 4.22 -0.96
CA GLU A 98 7.14 4.21 -0.94
C GLU A 98 6.66 3.94 -2.35
N ILE A 99 5.83 2.92 -2.51
CA ILE A 99 5.37 2.48 -3.82
C ILE A 99 3.87 2.29 -3.77
N ALA A 100 3.17 2.87 -4.72
CA ALA A 100 1.74 2.64 -4.86
C ALA A 100 1.50 1.27 -5.47
N TRP A 101 0.70 0.46 -4.80
CA TRP A 101 0.41 -0.88 -5.28
C TRP A 101 -0.72 -0.87 -6.30
N ASN A 102 -0.52 -1.56 -7.38
CA ASN A 102 -1.50 -1.59 -8.47
C ASN A 102 -2.09 -2.96 -8.74
N GLY A 103 -1.87 -3.90 -7.85
CA GLY A 103 -2.39 -5.25 -8.02
C GLY A 103 -1.41 -6.26 -8.57
N THR A 104 -0.20 -5.83 -8.90
CA THR A 104 0.83 -6.72 -9.44
C THR A 104 1.95 -6.92 -8.42
N PRO A 105 2.72 -8.00 -8.52
CA PRO A 105 3.85 -8.18 -7.62
C PRO A 105 4.85 -7.05 -7.76
N LEU A 106 5.43 -6.64 -6.64
CA LEU A 106 6.36 -5.53 -6.60
C LEU A 106 7.80 -6.02 -6.64
N SER A 107 8.64 -5.27 -7.31
CA SER A 107 10.08 -5.46 -7.29
C SER A 107 10.68 -4.18 -6.73
N VAL A 108 11.23 -4.26 -5.55
CA VAL A 108 11.71 -3.09 -4.82
C VAL A 108 13.21 -3.13 -4.73
N ILE A 109 13.86 -2.03 -5.05
CA ILE A 109 15.29 -1.90 -4.90
C ILE A 109 15.55 -0.80 -3.88
N LEU A 110 16.14 -1.18 -2.76
CA LEU A 110 16.50 -0.24 -1.72
C LEU A 110 17.87 0.36 -2.02
N LYS A 111 17.97 1.64 -1.78
CA LYS A 111 19.24 2.35 -1.95
C LYS A 111 19.85 2.60 -0.59
N ASP A 112 21.16 2.57 -0.52
CA ASP A 112 21.87 2.85 0.70
C ASP A 112 21.58 4.26 1.16
N ASP A 113 21.40 4.40 2.45
CA ASP A 113 21.18 5.70 3.04
C ASP A 113 22.51 6.26 3.56
N THR A 114 23.32 6.68 2.61
CA THR A 114 24.61 7.23 2.98
C THR A 114 24.47 8.57 3.68
N GLN A 115 23.36 9.23 3.46
CA GLN A 115 23.19 10.52 4.07
C GLN A 115 22.92 10.43 5.55
N ALA A 116 22.23 9.40 5.98
CA ALA A 116 22.01 9.23 7.39
C ALA A 116 23.29 9.05 8.16
N LEU A 117 24.26 8.38 7.55
CA LEU A 117 25.54 8.21 8.19
C LEU A 117 26.28 9.53 8.25
N GLU A 118 26.24 10.31 7.23
CA GLU A 118 26.89 11.59 7.25
C GLU A 118 26.27 12.50 8.28
N GLU A 119 24.98 12.49 8.39
CA GLU A 119 24.34 13.28 9.36
C GLU A 119 24.72 12.90 10.76
N VAL A 120 24.81 11.65 11.05
CA VAL A 120 25.21 11.21 12.34
C VAL A 120 26.62 11.68 12.66
N VAL A 121 27.51 11.59 11.70
CA VAL A 121 28.88 12.02 11.91
C VAL A 121 28.94 13.51 12.14
N VAL A 122 28.22 14.27 11.36
CA VAL A 122 28.25 15.70 11.49
C VAL A 122 27.66 16.13 12.81
N LEU A 123 26.61 15.48 13.25
CA LEU A 123 26.06 15.86 14.50
C LEU A 123 26.99 15.54 15.64
N GLY A 124 27.62 14.44 15.59
CA GLY A 124 28.54 14.08 16.59
C GLY A 124 29.70 15.00 16.68
N TYR A 125 30.06 15.66 15.55
CA TYR A 125 31.12 16.46 15.49
C TYR A 125 30.77 17.83 15.78
N GLY A 126 29.83 18.29 15.10
CA GLY A 126 29.55 19.61 15.12
C GLY A 126 28.92 20.07 16.32
N SER A 127 28.11 19.30 16.84
CA SER A 127 27.38 19.84 17.84
C SER A 127 28.21 20.21 18.97
N GLN A 128 29.29 19.56 19.06
CA GLN A 128 30.02 19.79 20.04
C GLN A 128 30.70 20.93 19.96
N LYS A 129 31.23 21.05 19.10
CA LYS A 129 32.01 21.88 19.01
C LYS A 129 31.66 23.11 18.87
N ASN A 130 31.05 23.19 18.18
CA ASN A 130 30.88 24.31 17.79
C ASN A 130 30.65 25.23 18.76
N VAL A 131 30.16 24.76 19.40
CA VAL A 131 29.84 25.60 20.21
C VAL A 131 30.80 26.09 21.01
N ASN A 132 31.36 25.40 21.29
CA ASN A 132 32.17 25.73 22.08
C ASN A 132 33.07 26.40 21.73
N VAL A 133 33.19 26.00 21.16
CA VAL A 133 34.04 26.46 20.80
C VAL A 133 34.12 27.72 20.98
N THR A 134 33.69 27.94 20.82
CA THR A 134 33.81 28.95 20.78
C THR A 134 34.06 29.66 21.72
N GLY A 135 33.91 29.50 21.91
CA GLY A 135 34.21 30.14 22.53
C GLY A 135 34.98 30.29 23.12
N ALA A 136 34.95 29.87 23.39
CA ALA A 136 35.54 29.91 23.99
C ALA A 136 36.48 30.36 24.05
N VAL A 137 36.56 30.10 24.08
CA VAL A 137 37.40 30.22 24.04
C VAL A 137 37.95 31.19 24.01
N ALA A 138 37.90 31.22 23.76
CA ALA A 138 38.46 31.96 23.54
C ALA A 138 38.74 32.73 24.38
N MET A 139 38.70 32.75 24.78
CA MET A 139 38.96 33.34 25.42
C MET A 139 39.78 33.57 25.96
N VAL A 140 39.84 33.23 25.86
CA VAL A 140 40.55 33.43 26.46
C VAL A 140 41.27 34.05 26.73
#